data_08cc3a2d9bbb9fd2d1863727710b3a7b
#
_entry.id   08cc3a2d9bbb9fd2d1863727710b3a7b
#
_cell.length_a   1.000
_cell.length_b   1.000
_cell.length_c   1.000
_cell.angle_alpha   90.00
_cell.angle_beta   90.00
_cell.angle_gamma   90.00
#
_symmetry.space_group_name_H-M   'P 1'
#
loop_
_entity.id
_entity.type
_entity.pdbx_description
1 polymer ?
#
loop_
_entity_poly.entity_id
_entity_poly.type
_entity_poly.pdbx_seq_one_letter_code
_entity_poly.pdbx_strand_id
1 'polypeptide(L)'
;MNEEDIISLFYAKSHLETYEVLFPLAERGNKFATYFIGNMLISPIDQTVETDILGGVSYLKLSAKAGYLPALEFLGNLYAYNEKVKNDLVAAHTFFYLAALIDNKVDIGYHLIIEDEFGISEANVNKSKDLAKACMALGLENCELLQ
;
A
#
# COMPACT_ATOMS: atom_id res chain seq x y z
N MET A 1 -8.04 -16.37 -7.97
CA MET A 1 -6.59 -16.59 -7.80
C MET A 1 -6.20 -16.03 -6.43
N ASN A 2 -5.58 -16.82 -5.61
CA ASN A 2 -5.09 -16.42 -4.30
C ASN A 2 -3.66 -15.85 -4.37
N GLU A 3 -3.12 -15.43 -3.24
CA GLU A 3 -1.78 -14.82 -3.17
C GLU A 3 -0.67 -15.81 -3.56
N GLU A 4 -0.75 -17.06 -3.11
CA GLU A 4 0.24 -18.11 -3.42
C GLU A 4 0.29 -18.44 -4.92
N ASP A 5 -0.89 -18.49 -5.56
CA ASP A 5 -0.99 -18.68 -7.01
C ASP A 5 -0.28 -17.55 -7.76
N ILE A 6 -0.47 -16.29 -7.31
CA ILE A 6 0.16 -15.12 -7.93
C ILE A 6 1.67 -15.14 -7.74
N ILE A 7 2.15 -15.44 -6.53
CA ILE A 7 3.59 -15.56 -6.25
C ILE A 7 4.21 -16.62 -7.16
N SER A 8 3.52 -17.74 -7.37
CA SER A 8 3.97 -18.78 -8.28
C SER A 8 4.16 -18.34 -9.72
N LEU A 9 3.36 -17.36 -10.19
CA LEU A 9 3.51 -16.79 -11.54
C LEU A 9 4.85 -16.07 -11.71
N PHE A 10 5.34 -15.36 -10.69
CA PHE A 10 6.63 -14.66 -10.74
C PHE A 10 7.83 -15.61 -10.89
N TYR A 11 7.68 -16.86 -10.46
CA TYR A 11 8.72 -17.89 -10.66
C TYR A 11 8.59 -18.63 -11.99
N ALA A 12 7.38 -18.70 -12.54
CA ALA A 12 7.09 -19.49 -13.74
C ALA A 12 7.09 -18.68 -15.03
N LYS A 13 6.94 -17.36 -14.96
CA LYS A 13 6.72 -16.47 -16.10
C LYS A 13 7.64 -15.25 -16.07
N SER A 14 7.81 -14.62 -17.22
CA SER A 14 8.46 -13.32 -17.31
C SER A 14 7.63 -12.25 -16.61
N HIS A 15 8.25 -11.10 -16.34
CA HIS A 15 7.58 -9.95 -15.70
C HIS A 15 6.36 -9.48 -16.51
N LEU A 16 6.53 -9.34 -17.82
CA LEU A 16 5.44 -8.93 -18.72
C LEU A 16 4.31 -9.96 -18.75
N GLU A 17 4.60 -11.24 -18.90
CA GLU A 17 3.58 -12.30 -18.89
C GLU A 17 2.81 -12.33 -17.57
N THR A 18 3.50 -12.13 -16.44
CA THR A 18 2.86 -12.03 -15.13
C THR A 18 1.91 -10.84 -15.07
N TYR A 19 2.36 -9.67 -15.55
CA TYR A 19 1.52 -8.47 -15.64
C TYR A 19 0.26 -8.72 -16.48
N GLU A 20 0.41 -9.31 -17.65
CA GLU A 20 -0.72 -9.61 -18.57
C GLU A 20 -1.76 -10.56 -17.95
N VAL A 21 -1.32 -11.51 -17.12
CA VAL A 21 -2.21 -12.42 -16.38
C VAL A 21 -2.92 -11.69 -15.23
N LEU A 22 -2.19 -10.86 -14.50
CA LEU A 22 -2.73 -10.20 -13.29
C LEU A 22 -3.62 -8.99 -13.61
N PHE A 23 -3.36 -8.27 -14.69
CA PHE A 23 -4.09 -7.06 -15.04
C PHE A 23 -5.61 -7.26 -15.11
N PRO A 24 -6.14 -8.22 -15.87
CA PRO A 24 -7.59 -8.46 -15.91
C PRO A 24 -8.18 -8.92 -14.57
N LEU A 25 -7.39 -9.54 -13.69
CA LEU A 25 -7.83 -9.93 -12.36
C LEU A 25 -7.91 -8.72 -11.43
N ALA A 26 -6.95 -7.79 -11.55
CA ALA A 26 -6.96 -6.53 -10.83
C ALA A 26 -8.17 -5.67 -11.22
N GLU A 27 -8.47 -5.59 -12.52
CA GLU A 27 -9.66 -4.88 -13.04
C GLU A 27 -10.98 -5.45 -12.52
N ARG A 28 -11.01 -6.73 -12.15
CA ARG A 28 -12.17 -7.38 -11.51
C ARG A 28 -12.18 -7.28 -9.99
N GLY A 29 -11.23 -6.54 -9.40
CA GLY A 29 -11.18 -6.29 -7.97
C GLY A 29 -10.52 -7.39 -7.13
N ASN A 30 -9.75 -8.31 -7.74
CA ASN A 30 -8.94 -9.25 -6.97
C ASN A 30 -7.86 -8.48 -6.20
N LYS A 31 -7.96 -8.42 -4.87
CA LYS A 31 -7.10 -7.59 -4.02
C LYS A 31 -5.61 -7.93 -4.11
N PHE A 32 -5.28 -9.19 -4.33
CA PHE A 32 -3.89 -9.64 -4.48
C PHE A 32 -3.32 -9.19 -5.82
N ALA A 33 -4.05 -9.45 -6.93
CA ALA A 33 -3.66 -8.99 -8.26
C ALA A 33 -3.54 -7.46 -8.30
N THR A 34 -4.49 -6.75 -7.69
CA THR A 34 -4.47 -5.29 -7.58
C THR A 34 -3.21 -4.77 -6.87
N TYR A 35 -2.81 -5.41 -5.78
CA TYR A 35 -1.57 -5.09 -5.07
C TYR A 35 -0.33 -5.30 -5.95
N PHE A 36 -0.22 -6.46 -6.59
CA PHE A 36 0.95 -6.79 -7.41
C PHE A 36 1.03 -5.91 -8.67
N ILE A 37 -0.09 -5.59 -9.32
CA ILE A 37 -0.12 -4.61 -10.42
C ILE A 37 0.36 -3.24 -9.94
N GLY A 38 -0.11 -2.76 -8.80
CA GLY A 38 0.35 -1.49 -8.21
C GLY A 38 1.87 -1.48 -7.98
N ASN A 39 2.40 -2.56 -7.41
CA ASN A 39 3.83 -2.72 -7.18
C ASN A 39 4.62 -2.73 -8.49
N MET A 40 4.18 -3.49 -9.49
CA MET A 40 4.84 -3.58 -10.79
C MET A 40 4.87 -2.25 -11.54
N LEU A 41 3.85 -1.42 -11.41
CA LEU A 41 3.79 -0.08 -12.01
C LEU A 41 4.73 0.93 -11.32
N ILE A 42 4.90 0.82 -9.98
CA ILE A 42 5.76 1.73 -9.22
C ILE A 42 7.23 1.33 -9.34
N SER A 43 7.52 0.06 -9.27
CA SER A 43 8.88 -0.49 -9.24
C SER A 43 8.99 -1.71 -10.15
N PRO A 44 8.91 -1.52 -11.48
CA PRO A 44 9.03 -2.64 -12.40
C PRO A 44 10.42 -3.28 -12.29
N ILE A 45 10.46 -4.61 -12.35
CA ILE A 45 11.70 -5.40 -12.27
C ILE A 45 12.57 -5.18 -13.51
N ASP A 46 11.92 -4.97 -14.64
CA ASP A 46 12.55 -4.70 -15.92
C ASP A 46 11.78 -3.62 -16.70
N GLN A 47 12.21 -3.31 -17.91
CA GLN A 47 11.61 -2.26 -18.75
C GLN A 47 10.43 -2.74 -19.60
N THR A 48 9.97 -3.97 -19.44
CA THR A 48 8.84 -4.52 -20.22
C THR A 48 7.49 -4.01 -19.74
N VAL A 49 7.40 -3.57 -18.48
CA VAL A 49 6.25 -2.86 -17.91
C VAL A 49 6.64 -1.40 -17.72
N GLU A 50 5.87 -0.49 -18.30
CA GLU A 50 6.12 0.96 -18.17
C GLU A 50 5.82 1.43 -16.75
N THR A 51 6.70 2.28 -16.22
CA THR A 51 6.52 2.88 -14.89
C THR A 51 5.35 3.87 -14.89
N ASP A 52 4.39 3.67 -14.01
CA ASP A 52 3.26 4.56 -13.76
C ASP A 52 3.03 4.70 -12.25
N ILE A 53 3.65 5.70 -11.66
CA ILE A 53 3.59 5.93 -10.20
C ILE A 53 2.16 6.24 -9.74
N LEU A 54 1.44 7.12 -10.45
CA LEU A 54 0.08 7.51 -10.05
C LEU A 54 -0.90 6.35 -10.22
N GLY A 55 -0.81 5.62 -11.32
CA GLY A 55 -1.60 4.41 -11.55
C GLY A 55 -1.30 3.34 -10.49
N GLY A 56 -0.02 3.12 -10.18
CA GLY A 56 0.40 2.18 -9.15
C GLY A 56 -0.13 2.52 -7.76
N VAL A 57 -0.07 3.79 -7.36
CA VAL A 57 -0.67 4.25 -6.09
C VAL A 57 -2.18 4.01 -6.06
N SER A 58 -2.87 4.27 -7.17
CA SER A 58 -4.32 4.02 -7.28
C SER A 58 -4.65 2.54 -7.09
N TYR A 59 -3.91 1.63 -7.70
CA TYR A 59 -4.07 0.18 -7.50
C TYR A 59 -3.78 -0.24 -6.06
N LEU A 60 -2.73 0.29 -5.43
CA LEU A 60 -2.44 0.02 -4.01
C LEU A 60 -3.58 0.46 -3.09
N LYS A 61 -4.15 1.64 -3.34
CA LYS A 61 -5.32 2.13 -2.59
C LYS A 61 -6.54 1.23 -2.77
N LEU A 62 -6.80 0.73 -3.98
CA LEU A 62 -7.88 -0.23 -4.23
C LEU A 62 -7.66 -1.54 -3.46
N SER A 63 -6.45 -2.07 -3.45
CA SER A 63 -6.10 -3.27 -2.69
C SER A 63 -6.29 -3.06 -1.17
N ALA A 64 -5.86 -1.91 -0.65
CA ALA A 64 -6.05 -1.52 0.74
C ALA A 64 -7.53 -1.40 1.13
N LYS A 65 -8.36 -0.81 0.26
CA LYS A 65 -9.83 -0.77 0.44
C LYS A 65 -10.44 -2.15 0.59
N ALA A 66 -9.91 -3.13 -0.14
CA ALA A 66 -10.34 -4.52 -0.06
C ALA A 66 -9.75 -5.28 1.16
N GLY A 67 -9.09 -4.56 2.08
CA GLY A 67 -8.56 -5.11 3.32
C GLY A 67 -7.24 -5.88 3.20
N TYR A 68 -6.46 -5.65 2.15
CA TYR A 68 -5.15 -6.28 2.02
C TYR A 68 -4.08 -5.43 2.71
N LEU A 69 -3.64 -5.87 3.90
CA LEU A 69 -2.71 -5.13 4.76
C LEU A 69 -1.36 -4.77 4.10
N PRO A 70 -0.72 -5.65 3.31
CA PRO A 70 0.52 -5.29 2.64
C PRO A 70 0.41 -4.05 1.74
N ALA A 71 -0.78 -3.74 1.22
CA ALA A 71 -1.00 -2.52 0.44
C ALA A 71 -0.89 -1.25 1.29
N LEU A 72 -1.39 -1.27 2.53
CA LEU A 72 -1.23 -0.15 3.49
C LEU A 72 0.23 0.03 3.88
N GLU A 73 0.94 -1.05 4.15
CA GLU A 73 2.35 -1.01 4.49
C GLU A 73 3.20 -0.51 3.32
N PHE A 74 2.88 -0.92 2.10
CA PHE A 74 3.56 -0.42 0.90
C PHE A 74 3.32 1.08 0.69
N LEU A 75 2.09 1.55 0.87
CA LEU A 75 1.78 2.98 0.83
C LEU A 75 2.55 3.75 1.90
N GLY A 76 2.65 3.23 3.12
CA GLY A 76 3.47 3.82 4.17
C GLY A 76 4.94 3.94 3.77
N ASN A 77 5.53 2.87 3.26
CA ASN A 77 6.90 2.86 2.74
C ASN A 77 7.10 3.85 1.59
N LEU A 78 6.14 3.94 0.69
CA LEU A 78 6.19 4.82 -0.47
C LEU A 78 6.31 6.29 -0.05
N TYR A 79 5.47 6.74 0.88
CA TYR A 79 5.47 8.12 1.38
C TYR A 79 6.63 8.43 2.34
N ALA A 80 7.20 7.43 3.00
CA ALA A 80 8.33 7.61 3.89
C ALA A 80 9.69 7.63 3.17
N TYR A 81 9.89 6.75 2.19
CA TYR A 81 11.24 6.43 1.68
C TYR A 81 11.41 6.56 0.17
N ASN A 82 10.34 6.58 -0.62
CA ASN A 82 10.47 6.50 -2.07
C ASN A 82 10.77 7.87 -2.69
N GLU A 83 11.87 7.96 -3.43
CA GLU A 83 12.30 9.19 -4.09
C GLU A 83 11.39 9.65 -5.24
N LYS A 84 10.58 8.73 -5.79
CA LYS A 84 9.65 9.02 -6.90
C LYS A 84 8.34 9.68 -6.43
N VAL A 85 8.08 9.67 -5.14
CA VAL A 85 6.89 10.26 -4.53
C VAL A 85 7.34 11.33 -3.53
N LYS A 86 6.65 12.48 -3.53
CA LYS A 86 6.94 13.50 -2.52
C LYS A 86 6.77 12.92 -1.11
N ASN A 87 7.83 13.00 -0.32
CA ASN A 87 7.86 12.53 1.05
C ASN A 87 6.74 13.20 1.88
N ASP A 88 5.96 12.39 2.57
CA ASP A 88 4.89 12.82 3.46
C ASP A 88 4.84 11.88 4.68
N LEU A 89 5.51 12.30 5.75
CA LEU A 89 5.63 11.49 6.97
C LEU A 89 4.32 11.37 7.75
N VAL A 90 3.40 12.32 7.61
CA VAL A 90 2.06 12.20 8.21
C VAL A 90 1.26 11.12 7.49
N ALA A 91 1.28 11.13 6.15
CA ALA A 91 0.64 10.08 5.36
C ALA A 91 1.29 8.70 5.64
N ALA A 92 2.61 8.62 5.64
CA ALA A 92 3.35 7.39 5.95
C ALA A 92 2.95 6.81 7.31
N HIS A 93 2.99 7.63 8.35
CA HIS A 93 2.58 7.24 9.70
C HIS A 93 1.12 6.78 9.72
N THR A 94 0.23 7.50 9.04
CA THR A 94 -1.19 7.16 9.00
C THR A 94 -1.44 5.79 8.38
N PHE A 95 -0.80 5.47 7.25
CA PHE A 95 -0.94 4.16 6.60
C PHE A 95 -0.38 3.03 7.47
N PHE A 96 0.79 3.21 8.09
CA PHE A 96 1.37 2.23 8.99
C PHE A 96 0.52 2.02 10.26
N TYR A 97 0.02 3.11 10.84
CA TYR A 97 -0.81 3.03 12.03
C TYR A 97 -2.16 2.38 11.73
N LEU A 98 -2.77 2.68 10.58
CA LEU A 98 -4.00 2.03 10.14
C LEU A 98 -3.81 0.51 9.96
N ALA A 99 -2.71 0.08 9.34
CA ALA A 99 -2.36 -1.33 9.22
C ALA A 99 -2.21 -1.98 10.61
N ALA A 100 -1.53 -1.30 11.54
CA ALA A 100 -1.33 -1.78 12.90
C ALA A 100 -2.65 -1.88 13.69
N LEU A 101 -3.58 -0.94 13.50
CA LEU A 101 -4.92 -1.01 14.10
C LEU A 101 -5.70 -2.22 13.61
N ILE A 102 -5.69 -2.48 12.31
CA ILE A 102 -6.40 -3.61 11.71
C ILE A 102 -5.84 -4.94 12.21
N ASP A 103 -4.52 -5.05 12.33
CA ASP A 103 -3.80 -6.27 12.74
C ASP A 103 -3.60 -6.42 14.26
N ASN A 104 -4.12 -5.48 15.06
CA ASN A 104 -3.91 -5.43 16.51
C ASN A 104 -2.42 -5.43 16.94
N LYS A 105 -1.59 -4.69 16.22
CA LYS A 105 -0.13 -4.60 16.45
C LYS A 105 0.35 -3.17 16.68
N VAL A 106 -0.44 -2.34 17.37
CA VAL A 106 -0.12 -0.93 17.63
C VAL A 106 1.19 -0.76 18.41
N ASP A 107 1.53 -1.71 19.29
CA ASP A 107 2.74 -1.65 20.11
C ASP A 107 4.03 -2.04 19.34
N ILE A 108 3.91 -2.59 18.15
CA ILE A 108 5.05 -3.11 17.35
C ILE A 108 4.98 -2.73 15.86
N GLY A 109 4.07 -1.85 15.47
CA GLY A 109 3.87 -1.47 14.06
C GLY A 109 4.95 -0.56 13.50
N TYR A 110 5.07 -0.51 12.17
CA TYR A 110 6.05 0.33 11.47
C TYR A 110 5.88 1.85 11.71
N HIS A 111 4.70 2.30 12.14
CA HIS A 111 4.47 3.69 12.52
C HIS A 111 5.42 4.16 13.64
N LEU A 112 5.87 3.25 14.53
CA LEU A 112 6.83 3.56 15.59
C LEU A 112 8.18 3.98 15.03
N ILE A 113 8.59 3.43 13.89
CA ILE A 113 9.83 3.84 13.21
C ILE A 113 9.72 5.30 12.75
N ILE A 114 8.57 5.69 12.23
CA ILE A 114 8.33 7.09 11.83
C ILE A 114 8.39 8.03 13.04
N GLU A 115 7.84 7.61 14.18
CA GLU A 115 7.89 8.38 15.41
C GLU A 115 9.32 8.53 15.94
N ASP A 116 10.09 7.45 15.96
CA ASP A 116 11.41 7.39 16.61
C ASP A 116 12.54 7.94 15.74
N GLU A 117 12.53 7.66 14.43
CA GLU A 117 13.67 7.96 13.55
C GLU A 117 13.51 9.26 12.75
N PHE A 118 12.28 9.65 12.43
CA PHE A 118 12.02 10.78 11.55
C PHE A 118 11.69 12.10 12.27
N GLY A 119 11.56 12.08 13.60
CA GLY A 119 11.32 13.28 14.39
C GLY A 119 9.97 13.95 14.11
N ILE A 120 8.97 13.18 13.70
CA ILE A 120 7.60 13.67 13.50
C ILE A 120 7.07 14.27 14.83
N SER A 121 6.42 15.44 14.75
CA SER A 121 5.90 16.11 15.94
C SER A 121 4.76 15.33 16.60
N GLU A 122 4.59 15.48 17.91
CA GLU A 122 3.47 14.88 18.65
C GLU A 122 2.13 15.30 18.05
N ALA A 123 1.98 16.57 17.65
CA ALA A 123 0.76 17.06 17.00
C ALA A 123 0.47 16.31 15.69
N ASN A 124 1.49 16.01 14.88
CA ASN A 124 1.35 15.25 13.64
C ASN A 124 1.08 13.76 13.90
N VAL A 125 1.69 13.18 14.94
CA VAL A 125 1.39 11.81 15.39
C VAL A 125 -0.09 11.69 15.77
N ASN A 126 -0.58 12.62 16.58
CA ASN A 126 -1.98 12.64 16.99
C ASN A 126 -2.94 12.83 15.81
N LYS A 127 -2.61 13.73 14.88
CA LYS A 127 -3.37 13.94 13.64
C LYS A 127 -3.47 12.65 12.82
N SER A 128 -2.37 11.95 12.61
CA SER A 128 -2.37 10.72 11.83
C SER A 128 -3.13 9.59 12.53
N LYS A 129 -3.03 9.48 13.86
CA LYS A 129 -3.82 8.52 14.64
C LYS A 129 -5.31 8.78 14.52
N ASP A 130 -5.73 10.03 14.58
CA ASP A 130 -7.13 10.42 14.41
C ASP A 130 -7.65 10.10 13.01
N LEU A 131 -6.85 10.36 11.96
CA LEU A 131 -7.19 10.01 10.58
C LEU A 131 -7.36 8.49 10.40
N ALA A 132 -6.44 7.70 10.95
CA ALA A 132 -6.52 6.24 10.89
C ALA A 132 -7.74 5.69 11.63
N LYS A 133 -8.04 6.21 12.82
CA LYS A 133 -9.22 5.83 13.60
C LYS A 133 -10.52 6.22 12.89
N ALA A 134 -10.56 7.38 12.23
CA ALA A 134 -11.69 7.77 11.40
C ALA A 134 -11.91 6.81 10.22
N CYS A 135 -10.84 6.36 9.56
CA CYS A 135 -10.92 5.32 8.53
C CYS A 135 -11.52 4.02 9.07
N MET A 136 -11.10 3.59 10.26
CA MET A 136 -11.65 2.38 10.90
C MET A 136 -13.15 2.54 11.21
N ALA A 137 -13.57 3.70 11.69
CA ALA A 137 -14.96 3.98 12.04
C ALA A 137 -15.86 4.04 10.80
N LEU A 138 -15.39 4.62 9.69
CA LEU A 138 -16.14 4.74 8.43
C LEU A 138 -16.13 3.47 7.58
N GLY A 139 -15.18 2.57 7.83
CA GLY A 139 -14.84 1.46 6.95
C GLY A 139 -13.86 1.87 5.84
N LEU A 140 -13.00 0.96 5.44
CA LEU A 140 -11.92 1.22 4.47
C LEU A 140 -12.44 1.72 3.12
N GLU A 141 -13.61 1.25 2.69
CA GLU A 141 -14.26 1.67 1.43
C GLU A 141 -14.59 3.17 1.41
N ASN A 142 -14.87 3.75 2.57
CA ASN A 142 -15.26 5.16 2.74
C ASN A 142 -14.12 6.04 3.28
N CYS A 143 -12.94 5.48 3.46
CA CYS A 143 -11.78 6.18 3.99
C CYS A 143 -11.22 7.15 2.93
N GLU A 144 -11.19 8.44 3.24
CA GLU A 144 -10.68 9.47 2.32
C GLU A 144 -9.23 9.27 1.91
N LEU A 145 -8.40 8.71 2.80
CA LEU A 145 -7.00 8.40 2.51
C LEU A 145 -6.82 7.41 1.34
N LEU A 146 -7.83 6.58 1.09
CA LEU A 146 -7.81 5.53 0.09
C LEU A 146 -8.60 5.89 -1.18
N GLN A 147 -9.08 7.12 -1.29
CA GLN A 147 -9.78 7.60 -2.50
C GLN A 147 -8.81 8.04 -3.60
#